data_a217c515b41605556963bdac8aba8148
#
_entry.id   a217c515b41605556963bdac8aba8148
#
_cell.length_a   1.000
_cell.length_b   1.000
_cell.length_c   1.000
_cell.angle_alpha   90.00
_cell.angle_beta   90.00
_cell.angle_gamma   90.00
#
_symmetry.space_group_name_H-M   'P 1'
#
loop_
_entity.id
_entity.type
_entity.pdbx_description
1 polymer ?
#
loop_
_entity_poly.entity_id
_entity_poly.type
_entity_poly.pdbx_seq_one_letter_code
_entity_poly.pdbx_strand_id
1 'polypeptide(L)'
;MSVDGDKTNGGPEGTDPAISARGLVRKFGNFTAVNDVSFTVARGEIFGFLGPNGSGKTTVIKMLTGLLPLSGGDASVEGLNVRTDAERVRERIGYMSQNFSLYPDLSVKENLTFYGRVYGLSPDRLKKRMDDVIQMNGLEPYLDRLGAQLSGGWKQRLALGCAMLHEPKLLFLDEPTAGIDPVARRQLWDLLFDLSGHGITFFVTTHYMDEAERCSHVAYIYYAKLIADGTPNSLRELPDVTPQGTMRVEITTPEVTRALKIARQIQSIRNATIFGQSIHALIDDHFNLDDLREQLQKQGITVAEIRPLAPSLEDVFVELTRKNQNNHSEAARA
;
A
#
# COMPACT_ATOMS: atom_id res chain seq x y z
N MET A 1 40.21 7.34 13.41
CA MET A 1 39.46 6.26 14.08
C MET A 1 38.03 6.30 13.54
N SER A 2 37.78 5.44 12.57
CA SER A 2 36.50 5.30 11.89
C SER A 2 35.57 4.48 12.78
N VAL A 3 34.34 4.91 12.93
CA VAL A 3 33.27 4.07 13.51
C VAL A 3 32.19 3.93 12.44
N ASP A 4 32.28 2.84 11.68
CA ASP A 4 31.21 2.30 10.85
C ASP A 4 30.07 1.86 11.74
N GLY A 5 28.91 2.46 11.55
CA GLY A 5 27.64 2.08 12.15
C GLY A 5 26.72 1.45 11.11
N ASP A 6 26.98 0.17 10.79
CA ASP A 6 26.06 -0.67 10.02
C ASP A 6 24.80 -0.93 10.88
N LYS A 7 23.70 -0.24 10.57
CA LYS A 7 22.37 -0.54 11.10
C LYS A 7 21.61 -1.41 10.11
N THR A 8 21.92 -2.70 10.12
CA THR A 8 21.05 -3.75 9.55
C THR A 8 19.79 -3.84 10.42
N ASN A 9 18.67 -3.43 9.87
CA ASN A 9 17.34 -3.66 10.44
C ASN A 9 17.06 -5.18 10.40
N GLY A 10 17.06 -5.83 11.58
CA GLY A 10 16.85 -7.24 11.77
C GLY A 10 15.39 -7.65 11.57
N GLY A 11 15.09 -8.22 10.43
CA GLY A 11 14.01 -9.21 10.30
C GLY A 11 14.46 -10.54 10.90
N PRO A 12 13.56 -11.53 11.13
CA PRO A 12 13.91 -12.80 11.75
C PRO A 12 15.03 -13.49 10.95
N GLU A 13 16.11 -13.82 11.65
CA GLU A 13 17.27 -14.51 11.11
C GLU A 13 16.86 -15.86 10.51
N GLY A 14 17.07 -16.07 9.21
CA GLY A 14 17.12 -17.42 8.66
C GLY A 14 16.37 -17.73 7.36
N THR A 15 15.61 -16.82 6.76
CA THR A 15 14.96 -17.08 5.46
C THR A 15 15.21 -15.95 4.46
N ASP A 16 15.70 -16.31 3.26
CA ASP A 16 15.84 -15.35 2.16
C ASP A 16 14.50 -14.63 1.90
N PRO A 17 14.49 -13.29 1.75
CA PRO A 17 13.28 -12.54 1.51
C PRO A 17 12.61 -12.95 0.19
N ALA A 18 11.29 -12.77 0.10
CA ALA A 18 10.56 -12.98 -1.15
C ALA A 18 10.96 -11.94 -2.21
N ILE A 19 11.21 -10.70 -1.77
CA ILE A 19 11.71 -9.62 -2.64
C ILE A 19 12.84 -8.89 -1.91
N SER A 20 13.96 -8.64 -2.63
CA SER A 20 15.00 -7.69 -2.21
C SER A 20 15.23 -6.70 -3.34
N ALA A 21 15.01 -5.42 -3.08
CA ALA A 21 15.19 -4.33 -4.02
C ALA A 21 16.22 -3.34 -3.48
N ARG A 22 17.23 -2.98 -4.29
CA ARG A 22 18.32 -2.08 -3.88
C ARG A 22 18.57 -1.02 -4.95
N GLY A 23 18.37 0.24 -4.58
CA GLY A 23 18.66 1.39 -5.43
C GLY A 23 17.94 1.36 -6.78
N LEU A 24 16.68 0.92 -6.80
CA LEU A 24 15.92 0.80 -8.05
C LEU A 24 15.76 2.13 -8.74
N VAL A 25 16.15 2.19 -10.02
CA VAL A 25 15.99 3.36 -10.88
C VAL A 25 15.30 2.96 -12.17
N ARG A 26 14.30 3.75 -12.57
CA ARG A 26 13.70 3.67 -13.90
C ARG A 26 13.56 5.05 -14.53
N LYS A 27 14.16 5.22 -15.71
CA LYS A 27 14.11 6.43 -16.53
C LYS A 27 13.39 6.16 -17.85
N PHE A 28 12.62 7.13 -18.31
CA PHE A 28 11.99 7.20 -19.62
C PHE A 28 12.42 8.52 -20.28
N GLY A 29 13.46 8.47 -21.10
CA GLY A 29 14.12 9.68 -21.57
C GLY A 29 14.61 10.54 -20.39
N ASN A 30 14.14 11.76 -20.29
CA ASN A 30 14.48 12.70 -19.21
C ASN A 30 13.59 12.53 -17.96
N PHE A 31 12.52 11.74 -18.04
CA PHE A 31 11.62 11.51 -16.90
C PHE A 31 12.10 10.34 -16.07
N THR A 32 12.27 10.57 -14.76
CA THR A 32 12.62 9.52 -13.79
C THR A 32 11.35 9.08 -13.03
N ALA A 33 10.86 7.89 -13.35
CA ALA A 33 9.65 7.33 -12.76
C ALA A 33 9.89 6.61 -11.42
N VAL A 34 11.11 6.09 -11.21
CA VAL A 34 11.58 5.47 -9.95
C VAL A 34 13.01 5.93 -9.73
N ASN A 35 13.33 6.40 -8.54
CA ASN A 35 14.61 7.02 -8.21
C ASN A 35 15.14 6.54 -6.86
N ASP A 36 16.12 5.66 -6.90
CA ASP A 36 16.83 5.13 -5.72
C ASP A 36 15.91 4.50 -4.67
N VAL A 37 15.05 3.57 -5.12
CA VAL A 37 14.08 2.89 -4.25
C VAL A 37 14.65 1.57 -3.75
N SER A 38 14.71 1.41 -2.42
CA SER A 38 15.24 0.20 -1.76
C SER A 38 14.25 -0.27 -0.70
N PHE A 39 13.92 -1.56 -0.70
CA PHE A 39 13.07 -2.21 0.31
C PHE A 39 13.22 -3.73 0.26
N THR A 40 12.68 -4.40 1.27
CA THR A 40 12.69 -5.86 1.40
C THR A 40 11.29 -6.35 1.76
N VAL A 41 10.87 -7.47 1.19
CA VAL A 41 9.59 -8.12 1.50
C VAL A 41 9.86 -9.50 2.08
N ALA A 42 9.39 -9.74 3.30
CA ALA A 42 9.53 -11.03 3.95
C ALA A 42 8.56 -12.06 3.35
N ARG A 43 8.85 -13.36 3.55
CA ARG A 43 7.95 -14.42 3.09
C ARG A 43 6.70 -14.50 3.97
N GLY A 44 5.54 -14.69 3.35
CA GLY A 44 4.26 -14.84 4.04
C GLY A 44 3.64 -13.53 4.52
N GLU A 45 4.25 -12.36 4.27
CA GLU A 45 3.66 -11.09 4.66
C GLU A 45 2.78 -10.47 3.58
N ILE A 46 1.89 -9.58 3.99
CA ILE A 46 1.18 -8.65 3.10
C ILE A 46 1.93 -7.32 3.16
N PHE A 47 2.71 -7.05 2.12
CA PHE A 47 3.48 -5.82 1.97
C PHE A 47 2.70 -4.79 1.16
N GLY A 48 2.42 -3.64 1.77
CA GLY A 48 1.72 -2.52 1.15
C GLY A 48 2.68 -1.53 0.51
N PHE A 49 2.59 -1.33 -0.80
CA PHE A 49 3.35 -0.31 -1.51
C PHE A 49 2.44 0.88 -1.83
N LEU A 50 2.45 1.86 -0.94
CA LEU A 50 1.51 2.97 -0.91
C LEU A 50 2.07 4.20 -1.64
N GLY A 51 1.18 4.96 -2.26
CA GLY A 51 1.53 6.26 -2.87
C GLY A 51 0.42 6.82 -3.76
N PRO A 52 0.45 8.11 -4.05
CA PRO A 52 -0.54 8.74 -4.95
C PRO A 52 -0.41 8.21 -6.38
N ASN A 53 -1.42 8.50 -7.20
CA ASN A 53 -1.38 8.16 -8.62
C ASN A 53 -0.21 8.86 -9.31
N GLY A 54 0.51 8.13 -10.17
CA GLY A 54 1.70 8.63 -10.85
C GLY A 54 2.98 8.64 -10.01
N SER A 55 2.99 8.16 -8.77
CA SER A 55 4.21 8.11 -7.93
C SER A 55 5.24 7.06 -8.33
N GLY A 56 4.88 6.10 -9.20
CA GLY A 56 5.78 5.05 -9.67
C GLY A 56 5.41 3.63 -9.24
N LYS A 57 4.30 3.39 -8.51
CA LYS A 57 3.88 2.07 -7.99
C LYS A 57 3.85 0.97 -9.05
N THR A 58 3.04 1.15 -10.11
CA THR A 58 2.94 0.19 -11.22
C THR A 58 4.29 0.01 -11.93
N THR A 59 5.12 1.06 -12.00
CA THR A 59 6.46 0.98 -12.58
C THR A 59 7.35 0.04 -11.76
N VAL A 60 7.33 0.15 -10.43
CA VAL A 60 8.07 -0.75 -9.54
C VAL A 60 7.60 -2.20 -9.71
N ILE A 61 6.29 -2.46 -9.71
CA ILE A 61 5.77 -3.82 -9.98
C ILE A 61 6.31 -4.34 -11.32
N LYS A 62 6.20 -3.57 -12.41
CA LYS A 62 6.68 -4.00 -13.73
C LYS A 62 8.20 -4.25 -13.77
N MET A 63 8.97 -3.54 -12.97
CA MET A 63 10.41 -3.79 -12.81
C MET A 63 10.65 -5.12 -12.09
N LEU A 64 9.97 -5.35 -10.96
CA LEU A 64 10.12 -6.57 -10.15
C LEU A 64 9.62 -7.83 -10.86
N THR A 65 8.57 -7.70 -11.67
CA THR A 65 8.04 -8.81 -12.49
C THR A 65 8.83 -9.06 -13.77
N GLY A 66 9.89 -8.27 -14.03
CA GLY A 66 10.69 -8.38 -15.25
C GLY A 66 9.97 -7.96 -16.53
N LEU A 67 8.83 -7.28 -16.43
CA LEU A 67 8.10 -6.69 -17.57
C LEU A 67 8.72 -5.38 -18.04
N LEU A 68 9.51 -4.74 -17.20
CA LEU A 68 10.18 -3.48 -17.48
C LEU A 68 11.64 -3.54 -17.01
N PRO A 69 12.63 -3.30 -17.88
CA PRO A 69 14.03 -3.35 -17.47
C PRO A 69 14.37 -2.22 -16.49
N LEU A 70 15.28 -2.49 -15.56
CA LEU A 70 15.83 -1.52 -14.64
C LEU A 70 16.81 -0.59 -15.37
N SER A 71 16.74 0.73 -15.12
CA SER A 71 17.77 1.68 -15.56
C SER A 71 18.97 1.71 -14.60
N GLY A 72 18.78 1.40 -13.32
CA GLY A 72 19.79 1.32 -12.27
C GLY A 72 19.32 0.46 -11.11
N GLY A 73 20.23 0.17 -10.18
CA GLY A 73 19.95 -0.69 -9.04
C GLY A 73 19.87 -2.17 -9.39
N ASP A 74 19.43 -2.98 -8.44
CA ASP A 74 19.26 -4.41 -8.59
C ASP A 74 18.07 -4.92 -7.78
N ALA A 75 17.47 -6.05 -8.21
CA ALA A 75 16.44 -6.71 -7.43
C ALA A 75 16.47 -8.24 -7.63
N SER A 76 16.10 -8.93 -6.56
CA SER A 76 15.80 -10.36 -6.61
C SER A 76 14.34 -10.60 -6.17
N VAL A 77 13.69 -11.55 -6.85
CA VAL A 77 12.31 -11.98 -6.58
C VAL A 77 12.32 -13.50 -6.53
N GLU A 78 11.85 -14.07 -5.44
CA GLU A 78 11.91 -15.53 -5.18
C GLU A 78 13.33 -16.11 -5.38
N GLY A 79 14.36 -15.34 -4.96
CA GLY A 79 15.76 -15.71 -5.11
C GLY A 79 16.33 -15.59 -6.52
N LEU A 80 15.55 -15.11 -7.50
CA LEU A 80 15.96 -14.92 -8.90
C LEU A 80 16.23 -13.44 -9.18
N ASN A 81 17.34 -13.15 -9.87
CA ASN A 81 17.66 -11.78 -10.29
C ASN A 81 16.76 -11.34 -11.44
N VAL A 82 16.05 -10.20 -11.26
CA VAL A 82 15.09 -9.72 -12.26
C VAL A 82 15.70 -9.27 -13.58
N ARG A 83 17.04 -9.04 -13.64
CA ARG A 83 17.74 -8.66 -14.87
C ARG A 83 18.06 -9.88 -15.74
N THR A 84 18.49 -10.97 -15.12
CA THR A 84 18.99 -12.16 -15.83
C THR A 84 17.94 -13.26 -15.94
N ASP A 85 17.02 -13.35 -15.00
CA ASP A 85 16.07 -14.47 -14.87
C ASP A 85 14.59 -14.02 -15.01
N ALA A 86 14.32 -12.94 -15.73
CA ALA A 86 12.98 -12.34 -15.84
C ALA A 86 11.87 -13.34 -16.23
N GLU A 87 12.14 -14.29 -17.13
CA GLU A 87 11.17 -15.32 -17.52
C GLU A 87 10.88 -16.27 -16.36
N ARG A 88 11.92 -16.76 -15.69
CA ARG A 88 11.80 -17.65 -14.52
C ARG A 88 11.11 -16.96 -13.34
N VAL A 89 11.31 -15.63 -13.18
CA VAL A 89 10.55 -14.84 -12.18
C VAL A 89 9.07 -14.92 -12.49
N ARG A 90 8.64 -14.65 -13.74
CA ARG A 90 7.23 -14.69 -14.15
C ARG A 90 6.57 -16.06 -13.98
N GLU A 91 7.32 -17.15 -14.10
CA GLU A 91 6.83 -18.52 -13.84
C GLU A 91 6.54 -18.79 -12.35
N ARG A 92 7.17 -18.02 -11.43
CA ARG A 92 7.08 -18.23 -9.97
C ARG A 92 6.13 -17.29 -9.26
N ILE A 93 5.69 -16.22 -9.93
CA ILE A 93 4.84 -15.18 -9.35
C ILE A 93 3.45 -15.18 -9.97
N GLY A 94 2.45 -14.77 -9.21
CA GLY A 94 1.17 -14.35 -9.75
C GLY A 94 1.16 -12.83 -9.93
N TYR A 95 0.49 -12.35 -10.98
CA TYR A 95 0.34 -10.91 -11.21
C TYR A 95 -1.10 -10.57 -11.57
N MET A 96 -1.67 -9.65 -10.81
CA MET A 96 -2.97 -9.07 -11.05
C MET A 96 -2.80 -7.59 -11.36
N SER A 97 -3.07 -7.20 -12.60
CA SER A 97 -2.94 -5.80 -13.04
C SER A 97 -4.15 -4.95 -12.62
N GLN A 98 -3.93 -3.65 -12.53
CA GLN A 98 -4.96 -2.66 -12.15
C GLN A 98 -6.21 -2.72 -13.04
N ASN A 99 -6.04 -2.89 -14.34
CA ASN A 99 -7.14 -3.04 -15.27
C ASN A 99 -7.57 -4.50 -15.35
N PHE A 100 -8.89 -4.73 -15.49
CA PHE A 100 -9.42 -6.05 -15.75
C PHE A 100 -8.82 -6.62 -17.03
N SER A 101 -7.80 -7.47 -16.89
CA SER A 101 -7.01 -8.02 -18.00
C SER A 101 -7.53 -9.37 -18.50
N LEU A 102 -8.64 -9.84 -17.95
CA LEU A 102 -9.27 -11.10 -18.32
C LEU A 102 -10.15 -10.92 -19.57
N TYR A 103 -10.47 -12.02 -20.21
CA TYR A 103 -11.31 -12.03 -21.41
C TYR A 103 -12.79 -11.81 -21.05
N PRO A 104 -13.38 -10.66 -21.38
CA PRO A 104 -14.75 -10.33 -20.99
C PRO A 104 -15.79 -11.24 -21.67
N ASP A 105 -15.49 -11.75 -22.86
CA ASP A 105 -16.35 -12.61 -23.67
C ASP A 105 -16.21 -14.10 -23.32
N LEU A 106 -15.30 -14.47 -22.45
CA LEU A 106 -15.17 -15.81 -21.90
C LEU A 106 -15.90 -15.89 -20.55
N SER A 107 -16.46 -17.07 -20.27
CA SER A 107 -17.03 -17.39 -18.95
C SER A 107 -15.91 -17.46 -17.89
N VAL A 108 -16.31 -17.46 -16.61
CA VAL A 108 -15.38 -17.68 -15.48
C VAL A 108 -14.56 -18.94 -15.69
N LYS A 109 -15.22 -20.05 -16.00
CA LYS A 109 -14.59 -21.36 -16.25
C LYS A 109 -13.62 -21.32 -17.44
N GLU A 110 -14.01 -20.66 -18.52
CA GLU A 110 -13.14 -20.53 -19.70
C GLU A 110 -11.93 -19.63 -19.43
N ASN A 111 -12.08 -18.52 -18.68
CA ASN A 111 -10.95 -17.72 -18.25
C ASN A 111 -9.95 -18.54 -17.42
N LEU A 112 -10.42 -19.27 -16.39
CA LEU A 112 -9.57 -20.14 -15.58
C LEU A 112 -8.87 -21.20 -16.45
N THR A 113 -9.60 -21.83 -17.36
CA THR A 113 -9.05 -22.84 -18.27
C THR A 113 -7.96 -22.24 -19.18
N PHE A 114 -8.21 -21.06 -19.73
CA PHE A 114 -7.27 -20.35 -20.59
C PHE A 114 -5.96 -20.05 -19.85
N TYR A 115 -6.04 -19.39 -18.69
CA TYR A 115 -4.86 -19.04 -17.93
C TYR A 115 -4.11 -20.26 -17.42
N GLY A 116 -4.80 -21.30 -16.97
CA GLY A 116 -4.11 -22.54 -16.57
C GLY A 116 -3.34 -23.20 -17.70
N ARG A 117 -3.85 -23.13 -18.94
CA ARG A 117 -3.10 -23.60 -20.13
C ARG A 117 -1.93 -22.69 -20.46
N VAL A 118 -2.07 -21.38 -20.33
CA VAL A 118 -0.96 -20.40 -20.50
C VAL A 118 0.17 -20.67 -19.51
N TYR A 119 -0.17 -21.05 -18.27
CA TYR A 119 0.82 -21.47 -17.28
C TYR A 119 1.36 -22.90 -17.47
N GLY A 120 0.98 -23.57 -18.56
CA GLY A 120 1.49 -24.89 -18.89
C GLY A 120 0.98 -26.03 -17.99
N LEU A 121 -0.16 -25.86 -17.32
CA LEU A 121 -0.72 -26.91 -16.48
C LEU A 121 -1.25 -28.09 -17.35
N SER A 122 -0.86 -29.32 -16.98
CA SER A 122 -1.44 -30.51 -17.58
C SER A 122 -2.94 -30.61 -17.31
N PRO A 123 -3.72 -31.30 -18.15
CA PRO A 123 -5.18 -31.37 -17.99
C PRO A 123 -5.65 -31.81 -16.59
N ASP A 124 -4.99 -32.82 -16.00
CA ASP A 124 -5.34 -33.36 -14.69
C ASP A 124 -5.00 -32.36 -13.57
N ARG A 125 -3.81 -31.74 -13.65
CA ARG A 125 -3.40 -30.70 -12.70
C ARG A 125 -4.29 -29.46 -12.83
N LEU A 126 -4.62 -29.06 -14.05
CA LEU A 126 -5.52 -27.93 -14.31
C LEU A 126 -6.88 -28.15 -13.66
N LYS A 127 -7.49 -29.33 -13.86
CA LYS A 127 -8.80 -29.65 -13.26
C LYS A 127 -8.74 -29.49 -11.74
N LYS A 128 -7.75 -30.14 -11.07
CA LYS A 128 -7.58 -30.05 -9.62
C LYS A 128 -7.39 -28.59 -9.16
N ARG A 129 -6.49 -27.85 -9.84
CA ARG A 129 -6.22 -26.45 -9.46
C ARG A 129 -7.40 -25.53 -9.69
N MET A 130 -8.19 -25.78 -10.74
CA MET A 130 -9.43 -25.03 -10.95
C MET A 130 -10.41 -25.28 -9.81
N ASP A 131 -10.62 -26.52 -9.37
CA ASP A 131 -11.53 -26.85 -8.27
C ASP A 131 -11.09 -26.13 -6.99
N ASP A 132 -9.79 -26.18 -6.65
CA ASP A 132 -9.21 -25.49 -5.49
C ASP A 132 -9.42 -23.95 -5.57
N VAL A 133 -9.07 -23.34 -6.70
CA VAL A 133 -9.15 -21.90 -6.92
C VAL A 133 -10.60 -21.41 -6.94
N ILE A 134 -11.51 -22.15 -7.55
CA ILE A 134 -12.94 -21.85 -7.58
C ILE A 134 -13.47 -21.80 -6.15
N GLN A 135 -13.17 -22.81 -5.34
CA GLN A 135 -13.60 -22.87 -3.94
C GLN A 135 -13.02 -21.73 -3.12
N MET A 136 -11.69 -21.50 -3.19
CA MET A 136 -11.02 -20.44 -2.44
C MET A 136 -11.59 -19.04 -2.74
N ASN A 137 -11.93 -18.77 -4.01
CA ASN A 137 -12.42 -17.47 -4.44
C ASN A 137 -13.96 -17.36 -4.44
N GLY A 138 -14.69 -18.43 -4.09
CA GLY A 138 -16.16 -18.48 -4.05
C GLY A 138 -16.80 -18.29 -5.44
N LEU A 139 -16.17 -18.82 -6.49
CA LEU A 139 -16.60 -18.60 -7.89
C LEU A 139 -17.64 -19.59 -8.39
N GLU A 140 -18.00 -20.62 -7.60
CA GLU A 140 -18.93 -21.69 -7.99
C GLU A 140 -20.26 -21.19 -8.59
N PRO A 141 -20.92 -20.14 -8.04
CA PRO A 141 -22.19 -19.67 -8.56
C PRO A 141 -22.10 -18.94 -9.92
N TYR A 142 -20.87 -18.65 -10.36
CA TYR A 142 -20.62 -17.77 -11.52
C TYR A 142 -19.89 -18.44 -12.66
N LEU A 143 -19.63 -19.76 -12.60
CA LEU A 143 -18.76 -20.48 -13.54
C LEU A 143 -19.12 -20.29 -15.00
N ASP A 144 -20.42 -20.27 -15.31
CA ASP A 144 -20.93 -20.13 -16.68
C ASP A 144 -21.21 -18.66 -17.06
N ARG A 145 -21.03 -17.70 -16.15
CA ARG A 145 -21.22 -16.27 -16.47
C ARG A 145 -20.01 -15.73 -17.23
N LEU A 146 -20.27 -14.89 -18.21
CA LEU A 146 -19.23 -14.17 -18.93
C LEU A 146 -18.51 -13.18 -18.00
N GLY A 147 -17.21 -12.99 -18.21
CA GLY A 147 -16.40 -12.02 -17.46
C GLY A 147 -17.00 -10.61 -17.50
N ALA A 148 -17.57 -10.19 -18.64
CA ALA A 148 -18.24 -8.89 -18.78
C ALA A 148 -19.43 -8.72 -17.82
N GLN A 149 -20.14 -9.80 -17.48
CA GLN A 149 -21.38 -9.80 -16.66
C GLN A 149 -21.09 -9.80 -15.15
N LEU A 150 -19.85 -9.97 -14.73
CA LEU A 150 -19.47 -9.96 -13.33
C LEU A 150 -19.46 -8.52 -12.78
N SER A 151 -19.84 -8.35 -11.50
CA SER A 151 -19.57 -7.11 -10.78
C SER A 151 -18.08 -6.89 -10.59
N GLY A 152 -17.67 -5.67 -10.23
CA GLY A 152 -16.26 -5.33 -10.00
C GLY A 152 -15.57 -6.29 -9.01
N GLY A 153 -16.19 -6.56 -7.87
CA GLY A 153 -15.63 -7.47 -6.86
C GLY A 153 -15.45 -8.91 -7.37
N TRP A 154 -16.41 -9.43 -8.15
CA TRP A 154 -16.29 -10.77 -8.74
C TRP A 154 -15.26 -10.82 -9.86
N LYS A 155 -15.07 -9.72 -10.60
CA LYS A 155 -13.97 -9.59 -11.58
C LYS A 155 -12.60 -9.67 -10.87
N GLN A 156 -12.45 -9.00 -9.74
CA GLN A 156 -11.21 -9.04 -8.97
C GLN A 156 -10.93 -10.43 -8.39
N ARG A 157 -11.95 -11.12 -7.87
CA ARG A 157 -11.82 -12.52 -7.40
C ARG A 157 -11.43 -13.48 -8.52
N LEU A 158 -12.03 -13.32 -9.72
CA LEU A 158 -11.62 -14.11 -10.88
C LEU A 158 -10.18 -13.81 -11.31
N ALA A 159 -9.78 -12.54 -11.32
CA ALA A 159 -8.40 -12.15 -11.66
C ALA A 159 -7.40 -12.74 -10.66
N LEU A 160 -7.68 -12.66 -9.35
CA LEU A 160 -6.88 -13.28 -8.31
C LEU A 160 -6.82 -14.80 -8.50
N GLY A 161 -7.96 -15.46 -8.75
CA GLY A 161 -8.02 -16.88 -9.03
C GLY A 161 -7.16 -17.30 -10.22
N CYS A 162 -7.23 -16.57 -11.33
CA CYS A 162 -6.36 -16.82 -12.50
C CYS A 162 -4.88 -16.66 -12.16
N ALA A 163 -4.52 -15.66 -11.38
CA ALA A 163 -3.13 -15.42 -10.96
C ALA A 163 -2.58 -16.51 -10.00
N MET A 164 -3.47 -17.30 -9.38
CA MET A 164 -3.13 -18.35 -8.40
C MET A 164 -3.07 -19.77 -8.98
N LEU A 165 -3.48 -19.99 -10.24
CA LEU A 165 -3.64 -21.35 -10.83
C LEU A 165 -2.35 -22.18 -10.77
N HIS A 166 -1.21 -21.56 -11.00
CA HIS A 166 0.11 -22.24 -11.03
C HIS A 166 0.80 -22.34 -9.67
N GLU A 167 0.08 -22.03 -8.59
CA GLU A 167 0.54 -22.11 -7.18
C GLU A 167 1.75 -21.21 -6.87
N PRO A 168 1.70 -19.91 -7.21
CA PRO A 168 2.78 -19.01 -6.86
C PRO A 168 2.86 -18.80 -5.34
N LYS A 169 4.07 -18.59 -4.82
CA LYS A 169 4.29 -18.22 -3.42
C LYS A 169 4.26 -16.71 -3.19
N LEU A 170 4.33 -15.92 -4.26
CA LEU A 170 4.31 -14.48 -4.25
C LEU A 170 3.32 -13.95 -5.30
N LEU A 171 2.40 -13.08 -4.87
CA LEU A 171 1.46 -12.39 -5.74
C LEU A 171 1.71 -10.88 -5.73
N PHE A 172 1.80 -10.30 -6.91
CA PHE A 172 1.75 -8.86 -7.13
C PHE A 172 0.33 -8.44 -7.47
N LEU A 173 -0.24 -7.54 -6.67
CA LEU A 173 -1.59 -7.02 -6.85
C LEU A 173 -1.51 -5.51 -7.07
N ASP A 174 -1.80 -5.05 -8.28
CA ASP A 174 -1.73 -3.65 -8.65
C ASP A 174 -3.10 -2.98 -8.47
N GLU A 175 -3.30 -2.29 -7.34
CA GLU A 175 -4.55 -1.64 -6.93
C GLU A 175 -5.78 -2.59 -7.00
N PRO A 176 -5.75 -3.74 -6.31
CA PRO A 176 -6.73 -4.82 -6.50
C PRO A 176 -8.17 -4.45 -6.11
N THR A 177 -8.34 -3.35 -5.41
CA THR A 177 -9.64 -2.89 -4.89
C THR A 177 -10.14 -1.63 -5.58
N ALA A 178 -9.42 -1.15 -6.61
CA ALA A 178 -9.82 0.03 -7.35
C ALA A 178 -11.18 -0.17 -8.02
N GLY A 179 -12.11 0.77 -7.76
CA GLY A 179 -13.42 0.78 -8.41
C GLY A 179 -14.41 -0.29 -7.95
N ILE A 180 -14.16 -0.99 -6.84
CA ILE A 180 -15.12 -1.91 -6.23
C ILE A 180 -15.80 -1.29 -5.01
N ASP A 181 -16.99 -1.81 -4.67
CA ASP A 181 -17.75 -1.33 -3.51
C ASP A 181 -17.08 -1.71 -2.17
N PRO A 182 -17.40 -1.02 -1.06
CA PRO A 182 -16.76 -1.27 0.24
C PRO A 182 -16.94 -2.69 0.78
N VAL A 183 -18.06 -3.37 0.47
CA VAL A 183 -18.32 -4.74 0.94
C VAL A 183 -17.42 -5.71 0.18
N ALA A 184 -17.36 -5.61 -1.14
CA ALA A 184 -16.46 -6.43 -1.97
C ALA A 184 -15.00 -6.19 -1.62
N ARG A 185 -14.60 -4.93 -1.31
CA ARG A 185 -13.25 -4.57 -0.85
C ARG A 185 -12.90 -5.31 0.45
N ARG A 186 -13.76 -5.25 1.45
CA ARG A 186 -13.56 -5.96 2.71
C ARG A 186 -13.41 -7.46 2.49
N GLN A 187 -14.31 -8.06 1.72
CA GLN A 187 -14.28 -9.50 1.42
C GLN A 187 -13.01 -9.92 0.65
N LEU A 188 -12.48 -9.06 -0.22
CA LEU A 188 -11.22 -9.35 -0.90
C LEU A 188 -10.05 -9.31 0.08
N TRP A 189 -10.00 -8.33 0.99
CA TRP A 189 -8.98 -8.28 2.03
C TRP A 189 -9.04 -9.48 2.99
N ASP A 190 -10.23 -9.90 3.40
CA ASP A 190 -10.42 -11.10 4.23
C ASP A 190 -9.82 -12.34 3.53
N LEU A 191 -10.06 -12.49 2.22
CA LEU A 191 -9.45 -13.55 1.40
C LEU A 191 -7.91 -13.43 1.34
N LEU A 192 -7.34 -12.23 1.19
CA LEU A 192 -5.89 -12.04 1.18
C LEU A 192 -5.27 -12.45 2.53
N PHE A 193 -5.93 -12.13 3.66
CA PHE A 193 -5.49 -12.55 4.98
C PHE A 193 -5.49 -14.08 5.13
N ASP A 194 -6.56 -14.75 4.71
CA ASP A 194 -6.65 -16.21 4.74
C ASP A 194 -5.52 -16.85 3.92
N LEU A 195 -5.27 -16.35 2.73
CA LEU A 195 -4.22 -16.84 1.84
C LEU A 195 -2.81 -16.56 2.40
N SER A 196 -2.59 -15.41 3.02
CA SER A 196 -1.33 -15.08 3.71
C SER A 196 -1.08 -16.01 4.89
N GLY A 197 -2.12 -16.32 5.65
CA GLY A 197 -2.07 -17.32 6.72
C GLY A 197 -1.66 -18.73 6.25
N HIS A 198 -1.84 -19.02 4.96
CA HIS A 198 -1.36 -20.25 4.31
C HIS A 198 0.04 -20.10 3.67
N GLY A 199 0.76 -19.00 3.96
CA GLY A 199 2.14 -18.79 3.55
C GLY A 199 2.33 -18.12 2.20
N ILE A 200 1.28 -17.57 1.58
CA ILE A 200 1.39 -16.78 0.36
C ILE A 200 1.83 -15.36 0.72
N THR A 201 2.85 -14.85 0.02
CA THR A 201 3.34 -13.48 0.14
C THR A 201 2.57 -12.57 -0.82
N PHE A 202 2.21 -11.39 -0.36
CA PHE A 202 1.55 -10.39 -1.21
C PHE A 202 2.33 -9.09 -1.28
N PHE A 203 2.52 -8.59 -2.50
CA PHE A 203 2.96 -7.23 -2.77
C PHE A 203 1.77 -6.46 -3.33
N VAL A 204 1.16 -5.59 -2.52
CA VAL A 204 -0.09 -4.89 -2.86
C VAL A 204 0.20 -3.41 -3.07
N THR A 205 -0.06 -2.88 -4.27
CA THR A 205 -0.07 -1.42 -4.43
C THR A 205 -1.44 -0.86 -4.08
N THR A 206 -1.45 0.28 -3.42
CA THR A 206 -2.69 1.00 -3.11
C THR A 206 -2.43 2.51 -2.96
N HIS A 207 -3.47 3.30 -3.04
CA HIS A 207 -3.49 4.70 -2.64
C HIS A 207 -4.45 4.95 -1.47
N TYR A 208 -5.07 3.89 -0.94
CA TYR A 208 -6.00 3.95 0.20
C TYR A 208 -5.26 3.70 1.52
N MET A 209 -5.41 4.62 2.47
CA MET A 209 -4.73 4.53 3.78
C MET A 209 -5.29 3.41 4.65
N ASP A 210 -6.60 3.19 4.61
CA ASP A 210 -7.29 2.11 5.32
C ASP A 210 -6.85 0.70 4.85
N GLU A 211 -6.36 0.59 3.63
CA GLU A 211 -5.75 -0.64 3.11
C GLU A 211 -4.31 -0.81 3.59
N ALA A 212 -3.54 0.29 3.61
CA ALA A 212 -2.19 0.26 4.15
C ALA A 212 -2.17 -0.14 5.63
N GLU A 213 -3.17 0.27 6.42
CA GLU A 213 -3.31 -0.16 7.82
C GLU A 213 -3.53 -1.67 8.01
N ARG A 214 -3.97 -2.37 6.96
CA ARG A 214 -4.16 -3.83 6.95
C ARG A 214 -2.89 -4.60 6.59
N CYS A 215 -1.87 -3.93 6.06
CA CYS A 215 -0.62 -4.56 5.67
C CYS A 215 0.29 -4.78 6.88
N SER A 216 1.10 -5.84 6.85
CA SER A 216 2.10 -6.14 7.89
C SER A 216 3.24 -5.11 7.85
N HIS A 217 3.57 -4.66 6.66
CA HIS A 217 4.63 -3.70 6.37
C HIS A 217 4.18 -2.75 5.27
N VAL A 218 4.58 -1.49 5.35
CA VAL A 218 4.18 -0.44 4.39
C VAL A 218 5.40 0.35 3.94
N ALA A 219 5.55 0.46 2.63
CA ALA A 219 6.51 1.36 2.00
C ALA A 219 5.75 2.47 1.26
N TYR A 220 6.09 3.74 1.51
CA TYR A 220 5.42 4.88 0.91
C TYR A 220 6.29 5.55 -0.15
N ILE A 221 5.84 5.49 -1.40
CA ILE A 221 6.51 6.14 -2.53
C ILE A 221 5.84 7.47 -2.88
N TYR A 222 6.66 8.53 -2.97
CA TYR A 222 6.22 9.87 -3.32
C TYR A 222 7.26 10.54 -4.24
N TYR A 223 6.82 11.13 -5.36
CA TYR A 223 7.70 11.69 -6.39
C TYR A 223 8.89 10.77 -6.74
N ALA A 224 8.58 9.53 -7.11
CA ALA A 224 9.54 8.50 -7.51
C ALA A 224 10.54 8.05 -6.43
N LYS A 225 10.44 8.52 -5.19
CA LYS A 225 11.31 8.16 -4.06
C LYS A 225 10.54 7.48 -2.95
N LEU A 226 11.19 6.55 -2.27
CA LEU A 226 10.66 5.97 -1.03
C LEU A 226 10.89 6.97 0.10
N ILE A 227 9.81 7.38 0.80
CA ILE A 227 9.89 8.37 1.87
C ILE A 227 9.52 7.80 3.25
N ALA A 228 8.98 6.58 3.28
CA ALA A 228 8.76 5.82 4.51
C ALA A 228 8.79 4.32 4.20
N ASP A 229 9.27 3.52 5.16
CA ASP A 229 9.35 2.08 5.11
C ASP A 229 9.30 1.53 6.54
N GLY A 230 8.29 0.70 6.87
CA GLY A 230 8.11 0.16 8.22
C GLY A 230 6.74 -0.46 8.45
N THR A 231 6.54 -0.99 9.66
CA THR A 231 5.20 -1.44 10.07
C THR A 231 4.27 -0.23 10.28
N PRO A 232 2.94 -0.38 10.14
CA PRO A 232 2.00 0.71 10.45
C PRO A 232 2.25 1.36 11.82
N ASN A 233 2.60 0.57 12.82
CA ASN A 233 2.88 1.08 14.17
C ASN A 233 4.19 1.87 14.22
N SER A 234 5.29 1.34 13.66
CA SER A 234 6.57 2.05 13.63
C SER A 234 6.51 3.37 12.85
N LEU A 235 5.67 3.43 11.80
CA LEU A 235 5.46 4.66 11.03
C LEU A 235 4.73 5.74 11.85
N ARG A 236 3.78 5.35 12.71
CA ARG A 236 3.10 6.29 13.62
C ARG A 236 4.03 6.89 14.68
N GLU A 237 5.08 6.15 15.06
CA GLU A 237 6.06 6.54 16.07
C GLU A 237 7.21 7.39 15.50
N LEU A 238 7.22 7.68 14.20
CA LEU A 238 8.26 8.51 13.60
C LEU A 238 8.32 9.90 14.27
N PRO A 239 9.51 10.39 14.65
CA PRO A 239 9.67 11.71 15.30
C PRO A 239 9.11 12.88 14.48
N ASP A 240 9.10 12.74 13.17
CA ASP A 240 8.55 13.75 12.26
C ASP A 240 7.02 13.84 12.31
N VAL A 241 6.33 12.76 12.73
CA VAL A 241 4.86 12.68 12.81
C VAL A 241 4.35 13.35 14.06
N THR A 242 4.98 13.10 15.20
CA THR A 242 4.71 13.80 16.47
C THR A 242 6.04 14.26 17.06
N PRO A 243 6.50 15.47 16.69
CA PRO A 243 7.75 16.02 17.18
C PRO A 243 7.80 16.13 18.71
N GLN A 244 8.98 16.00 19.28
CA GLN A 244 9.17 16.19 20.73
C GLN A 244 8.61 17.54 21.20
N GLY A 245 7.97 17.56 22.37
CA GLY A 245 7.29 18.74 22.90
C GLY A 245 5.92 19.02 22.23
N THR A 246 5.36 18.05 21.50
CA THR A 246 4.00 18.17 20.93
C THR A 246 3.16 16.95 21.22
N MET A 247 1.84 17.13 21.18
CA MET A 247 0.85 16.05 21.25
C MET A 247 -0.21 16.22 20.16
N ARG A 248 -0.80 15.13 19.72
CA ARG A 248 -1.97 15.16 18.83
C ARG A 248 -3.23 15.10 19.64
N VAL A 249 -4.21 15.87 19.20
CA VAL A 249 -5.56 15.90 19.80
C VAL A 249 -6.62 15.86 18.73
N GLU A 250 -7.74 15.23 19.05
CA GLU A 250 -8.98 15.30 18.30
C GLU A 250 -9.90 16.30 18.95
N ILE A 251 -10.43 17.23 18.15
CA ILE A 251 -11.42 18.23 18.59
C ILE A 251 -12.73 17.93 17.87
N THR A 252 -13.73 17.47 18.62
CA THR A 252 -15.07 17.19 18.09
C THR A 252 -15.97 18.42 18.27
N THR A 253 -16.53 18.90 17.17
CA THR A 253 -17.40 20.08 17.13
C THR A 253 -18.40 19.99 15.97
N PRO A 254 -19.64 20.47 16.12
CA PRO A 254 -20.58 20.56 15.01
C PRO A 254 -20.18 21.62 13.97
N GLU A 255 -19.28 22.55 14.32
CA GLU A 255 -18.85 23.67 13.47
C GLU A 255 -17.45 23.49 12.91
N VAL A 256 -17.13 22.29 12.40
CA VAL A 256 -15.77 21.83 12.03
C VAL A 256 -15.00 22.85 11.17
N THR A 257 -15.63 23.38 10.12
CA THR A 257 -14.96 24.31 9.18
C THR A 257 -14.61 25.65 9.84
N ARG A 258 -15.51 26.17 10.70
CA ARG A 258 -15.28 27.42 11.44
C ARG A 258 -14.22 27.21 12.52
N ALA A 259 -14.35 26.12 13.26
CA ALA A 259 -13.40 25.75 14.30
C ALA A 259 -11.97 25.54 13.74
N LEU A 260 -11.82 24.92 12.55
CA LEU A 260 -10.53 24.78 11.91
C LEU A 260 -9.86 26.13 11.61
N LYS A 261 -10.62 27.10 11.08
CA LYS A 261 -10.07 28.43 10.79
C LYS A 261 -9.57 29.12 12.05
N ILE A 262 -10.30 28.99 13.16
CA ILE A 262 -9.94 29.55 14.46
C ILE A 262 -8.75 28.78 15.05
N ALA A 263 -8.78 27.44 15.05
CA ALA A 263 -7.70 26.61 15.55
C ALA A 263 -6.35 26.96 14.90
N ARG A 264 -6.33 27.20 13.59
CA ARG A 264 -5.11 27.61 12.87
C ARG A 264 -4.56 28.98 13.25
N GLN A 265 -5.30 29.79 13.98
CA GLN A 265 -4.86 31.10 14.48
C GLN A 265 -4.33 31.03 15.91
N ILE A 266 -4.54 29.92 16.61
CA ILE A 266 -4.06 29.69 17.98
C ILE A 266 -2.58 29.34 17.91
N GLN A 267 -1.73 30.14 18.60
CA GLN A 267 -0.27 30.00 18.53
C GLN A 267 0.25 28.65 19.00
N SER A 268 -0.43 28.00 19.96
CA SER A 268 -0.07 26.68 20.49
C SER A 268 -0.46 25.53 19.55
N ILE A 269 -1.17 25.79 18.47
CA ILE A 269 -1.54 24.80 17.46
C ILE A 269 -0.56 24.92 16.27
N ARG A 270 0.31 23.95 16.13
CA ARG A 270 1.31 23.89 15.04
C ARG A 270 0.73 23.46 13.71
N ASN A 271 -0.26 22.58 13.75
CA ASN A 271 -0.99 22.09 12.58
C ASN A 271 -2.41 21.70 12.96
N ALA A 272 -3.38 21.91 12.06
CA ALA A 272 -4.74 21.44 12.21
C ALA A 272 -5.33 21.07 10.85
N THR A 273 -6.03 19.92 10.79
CA THR A 273 -6.69 19.42 9.58
C THR A 273 -8.07 18.83 9.93
N ILE A 274 -8.99 18.82 8.97
CA ILE A 274 -10.29 18.16 9.13
C ILE A 274 -10.11 16.66 8.87
N PHE A 275 -10.71 15.86 9.77
CA PHE A 275 -10.83 14.43 9.63
C PHE A 275 -12.28 14.00 9.91
N GLY A 276 -13.03 13.69 8.87
CA GLY A 276 -14.47 13.41 9.00
C GLY A 276 -15.24 14.59 9.60
N GLN A 277 -15.79 14.40 10.80
CA GLN A 277 -16.53 15.42 11.56
C GLN A 277 -15.73 15.99 12.73
N SER A 278 -14.42 15.78 12.77
CA SER A 278 -13.52 16.28 13.81
C SER A 278 -12.34 17.05 13.20
N ILE A 279 -11.56 17.67 14.05
CA ILE A 279 -10.28 18.30 13.71
C ILE A 279 -9.19 17.51 14.41
N HIS A 280 -8.22 17.02 13.66
CA HIS A 280 -6.96 16.55 14.21
C HIS A 280 -5.99 17.72 14.29
N ALA A 281 -5.48 18.00 15.48
CA ALA A 281 -4.54 19.09 15.70
C ALA A 281 -3.26 18.58 16.37
N LEU A 282 -2.11 19.14 15.94
CA LEU A 282 -0.84 19.01 16.62
C LEU A 282 -0.63 20.25 17.47
N ILE A 283 -0.54 20.07 18.79
CA ILE A 283 -0.42 21.14 19.76
C ILE A 283 0.88 20.95 20.58
N ASP A 284 1.32 22.00 21.25
CA ASP A 284 2.41 21.90 22.22
C ASP A 284 1.96 21.03 23.41
N ASP A 285 2.78 20.07 23.86
CA ASP A 285 2.42 19.04 24.86
C ASP A 285 2.14 19.61 26.26
N HIS A 286 2.73 20.76 26.56
CA HIS A 286 2.50 21.50 27.81
C HIS A 286 1.25 22.40 27.78
N PHE A 287 0.55 22.46 26.62
CA PHE A 287 -0.65 23.27 26.49
C PHE A 287 -1.87 22.53 27.06
N ASN A 288 -2.58 23.20 28.01
CA ASN A 288 -3.72 22.58 28.66
C ASN A 288 -4.93 22.48 27.70
N LEU A 289 -5.53 21.28 27.64
CA LEU A 289 -6.70 21.04 26.78
C LEU A 289 -7.94 21.85 27.22
N ASP A 290 -8.05 22.19 28.49
CA ASP A 290 -9.14 23.05 28.98
C ASP A 290 -8.96 24.50 28.50
N ASP A 291 -7.72 24.99 28.46
CA ASP A 291 -7.43 26.33 27.90
C ASP A 291 -7.73 26.36 26.38
N LEU A 292 -7.45 25.27 25.66
CA LEU A 292 -7.81 25.14 24.25
C LEU A 292 -9.33 25.19 24.07
N ARG A 293 -10.07 24.48 24.91
CA ARG A 293 -11.53 24.48 24.92
C ARG A 293 -12.07 25.90 25.17
N GLU A 294 -11.56 26.57 26.18
CA GLU A 294 -11.97 27.95 26.47
C GLU A 294 -11.69 28.92 25.32
N GLN A 295 -10.52 28.83 24.69
CA GLN A 295 -10.18 29.70 23.56
C GLN A 295 -11.15 29.53 22.39
N LEU A 296 -11.50 28.26 22.06
CA LEU A 296 -12.47 27.97 21.01
C LEU A 296 -13.87 28.46 21.38
N GLN A 297 -14.28 28.26 22.64
CA GLN A 297 -15.59 28.72 23.14
C GLN A 297 -15.71 30.25 23.18
N LYS A 298 -14.65 30.99 23.56
CA LYS A 298 -14.59 32.46 23.50
C LYS A 298 -14.77 32.99 22.07
N GLN A 299 -14.45 32.19 21.05
CA GLN A 299 -14.68 32.52 19.64
C GLN A 299 -16.05 32.02 19.12
N GLY A 300 -16.92 31.54 20.02
CA GLY A 300 -18.27 31.09 19.73
C GLY A 300 -18.32 29.71 19.05
N ILE A 301 -17.35 28.86 19.29
CA ILE A 301 -17.35 27.45 18.82
C ILE A 301 -17.87 26.53 19.92
N THR A 302 -18.85 25.70 19.59
CA THR A 302 -19.32 24.64 20.50
C THR A 302 -18.34 23.46 20.43
N VAL A 303 -17.63 23.18 21.52
CA VAL A 303 -16.70 22.06 21.61
C VAL A 303 -17.38 20.93 22.37
N ALA A 304 -17.61 19.80 21.67
CA ALA A 304 -18.20 18.61 22.30
C ALA A 304 -17.12 17.87 23.10
N GLU A 305 -15.97 17.61 22.50
CA GLU A 305 -14.88 16.87 23.15
C GLU A 305 -13.51 17.31 22.61
N ILE A 306 -12.49 17.28 23.47
CA ILE A 306 -11.08 17.33 23.09
C ILE A 306 -10.39 16.17 23.80
N ARG A 307 -9.71 15.32 23.04
CA ARG A 307 -9.00 14.17 23.60
C ARG A 307 -7.65 13.94 22.91
N PRO A 308 -6.65 13.40 23.62
CA PRO A 308 -5.43 12.94 22.99
C PRO A 308 -5.72 11.89 21.91
N LEU A 309 -4.97 11.93 20.82
CA LEU A 309 -5.13 11.04 19.67
C LEU A 309 -3.77 10.46 19.28
N ALA A 310 -3.73 9.13 19.07
CA ALA A 310 -2.61 8.52 18.37
C ALA A 310 -2.67 8.87 16.88
N PRO A 311 -1.53 9.15 16.21
CA PRO A 311 -1.54 9.48 14.80
C PRO A 311 -2.07 8.31 13.97
N SER A 312 -2.91 8.61 12.97
CA SER A 312 -3.30 7.68 11.93
C SER A 312 -2.20 7.58 10.87
N LEU A 313 -2.23 6.55 9.99
CA LEU A 313 -1.32 6.54 8.84
C LEU A 313 -1.56 7.72 7.90
N GLU A 314 -2.78 8.25 7.83
CA GLU A 314 -3.07 9.46 7.06
C GLU A 314 -2.30 10.66 7.61
N ASP A 315 -2.28 10.85 8.94
CA ASP A 315 -1.47 11.89 9.59
C ASP A 315 0.03 11.72 9.27
N VAL A 316 0.54 10.48 9.32
CA VAL A 316 1.93 10.15 8.96
C VAL A 316 2.25 10.64 7.54
N PHE A 317 1.44 10.26 6.58
CA PHE A 317 1.73 10.56 5.17
C PHE A 317 1.53 12.02 4.83
N VAL A 318 0.58 12.71 5.44
CA VAL A 318 0.41 14.17 5.31
C VAL A 318 1.68 14.88 5.77
N GLU A 319 2.21 14.53 6.95
CA GLU A 319 3.41 15.18 7.48
C GLU A 319 4.67 14.85 6.65
N LEU A 320 4.88 13.58 6.28
CA LEU A 320 6.02 13.19 5.45
C LEU A 320 5.98 13.84 4.06
N THR A 321 4.79 13.94 3.47
CA THR A 321 4.59 14.60 2.17
C THR A 321 4.90 16.08 2.25
N ARG A 322 4.41 16.78 3.30
CA ARG A 322 4.67 18.20 3.54
C ARG A 322 6.17 18.48 3.71
N LYS A 323 6.87 17.65 4.49
CA LYS A 323 8.31 17.77 4.69
C LYS A 323 9.07 17.62 3.37
N ASN A 324 8.71 16.62 2.56
CA ASN A 324 9.34 16.42 1.26
C ASN A 324 9.06 17.56 0.26
N GLN A 325 7.87 18.15 0.25
CA GLN A 325 7.55 19.31 -0.59
C GLN A 325 8.38 20.54 -0.22
N ASN A 326 8.58 20.81 1.07
CA ASN A 326 9.39 21.90 1.54
C ASN A 326 10.86 21.73 1.11
N ASN A 327 11.42 20.53 1.28
CA ASN A 327 12.78 20.22 0.86
C ASN A 327 12.97 20.38 -0.67
N HIS A 328 11.97 20.00 -1.47
CA HIS A 328 12.01 20.19 -2.93
C HIS A 328 11.91 21.66 -3.33
N SER A 329 11.11 22.46 -2.61
CA SER A 329 10.96 23.90 -2.88
C SER A 329 12.23 24.67 -2.52
N GLU A 330 12.93 24.30 -1.48
CA GLU A 330 14.21 24.88 -1.07
C GLU A 330 15.32 24.51 -2.07
N ALA A 331 15.41 23.24 -2.47
CA ALA A 331 16.36 22.75 -3.47
C ALA A 331 16.15 23.37 -4.88
N ALA A 332 14.92 23.78 -5.21
CA ALA A 332 14.62 24.46 -6.48
C ALA A 332 14.90 25.98 -6.45
N ARG A 333 15.11 26.56 -5.26
CA ARG A 333 15.44 27.98 -5.04
C ARG A 333 16.94 28.23 -4.85
N ALA A 334 17.71 27.18 -4.56
CA ALA A 334 19.17 27.19 -4.43
C ALA A 334 19.85 26.82 -5.77
#